data_45a9ace7f4b3323375e36ab63aff1618
#
_entry.id   45a9ace7f4b3323375e36ab63aff1618
#
_cell.length_a   1.000
_cell.length_b   1.000
_cell.length_c   1.000
_cell.angle_alpha   90.00
_cell.angle_beta   90.00
_cell.angle_gamma   90.00
#
_symmetry.space_group_name_H-M   'P 1'
#
loop_
_entity.id
_entity.type
_entity.pdbx_description
1 polymer ?
#
loop_
_entity_poly.entity_id
_entity_poly.type
_entity_poly.pdbx_seq_one_letter_code
_entity_poly.pdbx_strand_id
1 'polypeptide(L)'
;EKDTNGDIDKLTNTVDDGIQSVTNDVQKISKQIKSIQNTVGDTLSVVTGDEEYMEDISSAASATDTDGVVSGSVNRGMVNGDLNVGGIVGTMNIEYDLDPEFDPDLTDSTDITLRSTVNNVVIRCSNYGEVTSKKNSVGGITGLEELGLVYGSESYGSVKSDTGDYAGGIAGNSVSAIANSYSLCNINAKDYVGGIVGSGYTVKNCVSASTITSDGEGLGSIAGTVSEEGEVKGNIFVGDDLDGIDNINYAGIADEKSYEEVMKLENIPEGFHKVKITFRAEDNVDIVKTIAYNGSFSESDLPQIPEKDGYYAVWPEDLVGKPMTENKTVEA
;
A
#
# COMPACT_ATOMS: atom_id res chain seq x y z
N GLU A 1 30.41 -39.28 19.95
CA GLU A 1 29.25 -38.38 19.80
C GLU A 1 29.17 -37.98 18.33
N LYS A 2 28.10 -38.44 17.66
CA LYS A 2 27.84 -38.09 16.27
C LYS A 2 27.51 -36.61 16.20
N ASP A 3 28.06 -35.92 15.22
CA ASP A 3 27.81 -34.51 14.96
C ASP A 3 26.33 -34.27 14.54
N THR A 4 25.45 -34.25 15.52
CA THR A 4 24.03 -34.09 15.34
C THR A 4 23.68 -32.68 14.78
N ASN A 5 24.49 -31.66 15.06
CA ASN A 5 24.28 -30.30 14.55
C ASN A 5 24.54 -30.23 13.04
N GLY A 6 25.63 -30.87 12.55
CA GLY A 6 25.90 -30.93 11.11
C GLY A 6 24.86 -31.72 10.33
N ASP A 7 24.20 -32.69 10.94
CA ASP A 7 23.10 -33.43 10.30
C ASP A 7 21.79 -32.61 10.28
N ILE A 8 21.51 -31.78 11.31
CA ILE A 8 20.40 -30.87 11.34
C ILE A 8 20.57 -29.76 10.29
N ASP A 9 21.77 -29.18 10.20
CA ASP A 9 22.06 -28.13 9.20
C ASP A 9 21.85 -28.64 7.77
N LYS A 10 22.31 -29.87 7.50
CA LYS A 10 22.10 -30.53 6.19
C LYS A 10 20.59 -30.73 5.90
N LEU A 11 19.83 -31.19 6.90
CA LEU A 11 18.40 -31.40 6.75
C LEU A 11 17.68 -30.06 6.49
N THR A 12 18.01 -29.01 7.23
CA THR A 12 17.45 -27.66 7.05
C THR A 12 17.75 -27.16 5.65
N ASN A 13 18.98 -27.21 5.19
CA ASN A 13 19.33 -26.79 3.82
C ASN A 13 18.60 -27.61 2.75
N THR A 14 18.44 -28.92 2.95
CA THR A 14 17.71 -29.76 1.99
C THR A 14 16.20 -29.40 1.95
N VAL A 15 15.63 -29.09 3.10
CA VAL A 15 14.22 -28.63 3.18
C VAL A 15 14.06 -27.27 2.52
N ASP A 16 14.96 -26.33 2.79
CA ASP A 16 14.94 -24.99 2.20
C ASP A 16 15.09 -25.06 0.66
N ASP A 17 16.04 -25.87 0.17
CA ASP A 17 16.20 -26.12 -1.27
C ASP A 17 14.93 -26.76 -1.88
N GLY A 18 14.29 -27.67 -1.17
CA GLY A 18 13.03 -28.29 -1.56
C GLY A 18 11.89 -27.28 -1.65
N ILE A 19 11.73 -26.43 -0.63
CA ILE A 19 10.72 -25.36 -0.60
C ILE A 19 10.96 -24.38 -1.75
N GLN A 20 12.21 -23.97 -1.97
CA GLN A 20 12.56 -23.07 -3.07
C GLN A 20 12.23 -23.68 -4.44
N SER A 21 12.50 -24.98 -4.62
CA SER A 21 12.16 -25.70 -5.85
C SER A 21 10.65 -25.76 -6.08
N VAL A 22 9.88 -26.10 -5.05
CA VAL A 22 8.41 -26.13 -5.11
C VAL A 22 7.86 -24.74 -5.42
N THR A 23 8.36 -23.69 -4.76
CA THR A 23 7.96 -22.29 -5.03
C THR A 23 8.21 -21.91 -6.48
N ASN A 24 9.36 -22.25 -7.03
CA ASN A 24 9.70 -21.98 -8.43
C ASN A 24 8.78 -22.75 -9.39
N ASP A 25 8.41 -23.98 -9.05
CA ASP A 25 7.54 -24.79 -9.89
C ASP A 25 6.08 -24.31 -9.84
N VAL A 26 5.60 -23.85 -8.68
CA VAL A 26 4.31 -23.19 -8.54
C VAL A 26 4.26 -21.90 -9.37
N GLN A 27 5.31 -21.09 -9.35
CA GLN A 27 5.39 -19.89 -10.21
C GLN A 27 5.38 -20.22 -11.71
N LYS A 28 6.05 -21.31 -12.12
CA LYS A 28 6.02 -21.75 -13.52
C LYS A 28 4.61 -22.22 -13.93
N ILE A 29 3.97 -23.01 -13.07
CA ILE A 29 2.60 -23.49 -13.27
C ILE A 29 1.64 -22.29 -13.38
N SER A 30 1.73 -21.32 -12.49
CA SER A 30 0.91 -20.09 -12.54
C SER A 30 1.10 -19.33 -13.86
N LYS A 31 2.34 -19.19 -14.34
CA LYS A 31 2.62 -18.58 -15.64
C LYS A 31 2.04 -19.38 -16.81
N GLN A 32 2.07 -20.70 -16.73
CA GLN A 32 1.48 -21.58 -17.76
C GLN A 32 -0.04 -21.50 -17.78
N ILE A 33 -0.69 -21.46 -16.60
CA ILE A 33 -2.13 -21.27 -16.47
C ILE A 33 -2.52 -19.91 -17.08
N LYS A 34 -1.82 -18.83 -16.74
CA LYS A 34 -2.04 -17.51 -17.34
C LYS A 34 -1.91 -17.52 -18.87
N SER A 35 -0.91 -18.23 -19.40
CA SER A 35 -0.73 -18.39 -20.84
C SER A 35 -1.87 -19.19 -21.50
N ILE A 36 -2.37 -20.22 -20.84
CA ILE A 36 -3.51 -21.01 -21.32
C ILE A 36 -4.79 -20.17 -21.31
N GLN A 37 -5.04 -19.43 -20.25
CA GLN A 37 -6.19 -18.54 -20.13
C GLN A 37 -6.19 -17.45 -21.21
N ASN A 38 -5.05 -16.81 -21.46
CA ASN A 38 -4.90 -15.84 -22.56
C ASN A 38 -5.18 -16.52 -23.92
N THR A 39 -4.62 -17.70 -24.15
CA THR A 39 -4.84 -18.45 -25.41
C THR A 39 -6.30 -18.85 -25.59
N VAL A 40 -6.97 -19.26 -24.52
CA VAL A 40 -8.42 -19.59 -24.54
C VAL A 40 -9.23 -18.33 -24.77
N GLY A 41 -8.91 -17.21 -24.10
CA GLY A 41 -9.54 -15.91 -24.32
C GLY A 41 -9.39 -15.42 -25.77
N ASP A 42 -8.16 -15.45 -26.29
CA ASP A 42 -7.86 -15.08 -27.67
C ASP A 42 -8.60 -15.97 -28.67
N THR A 43 -8.70 -17.26 -28.40
CA THR A 43 -9.42 -18.22 -29.27
C THR A 43 -10.92 -17.97 -29.22
N LEU A 44 -11.48 -17.68 -28.06
CA LEU A 44 -12.88 -17.34 -27.89
C LEU A 44 -13.24 -16.01 -28.56
N SER A 45 -12.41 -14.98 -28.41
CA SER A 45 -12.62 -13.68 -29.05
C SER A 45 -12.67 -13.81 -30.58
N VAL A 46 -11.83 -14.67 -31.17
CA VAL A 46 -11.86 -14.98 -32.61
C VAL A 46 -13.12 -15.73 -33.01
N VAL A 47 -13.64 -16.61 -32.17
CA VAL A 47 -14.84 -17.44 -32.48
C VAL A 47 -16.13 -16.67 -32.25
N THR A 48 -16.19 -15.81 -31.21
CA THR A 48 -17.41 -15.07 -30.83
C THR A 48 -17.48 -13.68 -31.45
N GLY A 49 -16.35 -13.13 -31.93
CA GLY A 49 -16.27 -11.76 -32.44
C GLY A 49 -16.32 -10.69 -31.32
N ASP A 50 -16.29 -11.10 -30.05
CA ASP A 50 -16.22 -10.22 -28.90
C ASP A 50 -14.76 -10.04 -28.46
N GLU A 51 -14.30 -8.78 -28.42
CA GLU A 51 -12.92 -8.43 -28.06
C GLU A 51 -12.63 -8.59 -26.54
N GLU A 52 -13.65 -8.76 -25.71
CA GLU A 52 -13.51 -8.80 -24.26
C GLU A 52 -14.44 -9.86 -23.63
N TYR A 53 -13.85 -10.99 -23.22
CA TYR A 53 -14.61 -12.02 -22.53
C TYR A 53 -14.68 -11.80 -21.01
N MET A 54 -13.91 -10.86 -20.47
CA MET A 54 -13.91 -10.49 -19.07
C MET A 54 -14.08 -8.97 -18.93
N GLU A 55 -15.10 -8.57 -18.17
CA GLU A 55 -15.43 -7.18 -17.89
C GLU A 55 -15.16 -6.85 -16.43
N ASP A 56 -14.27 -5.89 -16.17
CA ASP A 56 -14.06 -5.34 -14.83
C ASP A 56 -15.15 -4.30 -14.54
N ILE A 57 -16.09 -4.65 -13.68
CA ILE A 57 -17.19 -3.79 -13.24
C ILE A 57 -16.91 -3.08 -11.91
N SER A 58 -15.72 -3.17 -11.37
CA SER A 58 -15.34 -2.62 -10.06
C SER A 58 -15.59 -1.12 -9.94
N SER A 59 -15.49 -0.38 -11.04
CA SER A 59 -15.78 1.06 -11.07
C SER A 59 -17.25 1.42 -10.80
N ALA A 60 -18.17 0.48 -10.99
CA ALA A 60 -19.60 0.65 -10.75
C ALA A 60 -20.03 0.17 -9.35
N ALA A 61 -19.13 -0.47 -8.60
CA ALA A 61 -19.44 -1.05 -7.29
C ALA A 61 -19.74 0.03 -6.24
N SER A 62 -20.59 -0.33 -5.29
CA SER A 62 -20.94 0.50 -4.15
C SER A 62 -20.48 -0.15 -2.82
N ALA A 63 -20.39 0.66 -1.76
CA ALA A 63 -20.04 0.16 -0.43
C ALA A 63 -21.09 -0.79 0.19
N THR A 64 -22.24 -0.95 -0.46
CA THR A 64 -23.32 -1.85 -0.04
C THR A 64 -23.29 -3.20 -0.78
N ASP A 65 -22.46 -3.32 -1.81
CA ASP A 65 -22.29 -4.58 -2.52
C ASP A 65 -21.49 -5.55 -1.64
N THR A 66 -21.78 -6.82 -1.73
CA THR A 66 -21.18 -7.86 -0.89
C THR A 66 -20.19 -8.75 -1.65
N ASP A 67 -20.39 -8.88 -2.95
CA ASP A 67 -19.58 -9.77 -3.78
C ASP A 67 -18.37 -9.01 -4.34
N GLY A 68 -17.17 -9.50 -4.04
CA GLY A 68 -15.91 -8.88 -4.47
C GLY A 68 -15.60 -7.54 -3.80
N VAL A 69 -16.28 -7.18 -2.71
CA VAL A 69 -16.10 -5.88 -2.04
C VAL A 69 -15.63 -6.02 -0.60
N VAL A 70 -14.50 -5.40 -0.28
CA VAL A 70 -14.01 -5.17 1.08
C VAL A 70 -14.35 -3.74 1.46
N SER A 71 -15.30 -3.56 2.39
CA SER A 71 -15.84 -2.25 2.76
C SER A 71 -15.67 -1.94 4.24
N GLY A 72 -15.28 -0.71 4.58
CA GLY A 72 -15.26 -0.19 5.94
C GLY A 72 -14.35 -0.92 6.93
N SER A 73 -13.43 -1.74 6.44
CA SER A 73 -12.52 -2.52 7.28
C SER A 73 -11.43 -1.63 7.90
N VAL A 74 -11.07 -1.92 9.15
CA VAL A 74 -10.09 -1.13 9.91
C VAL A 74 -8.99 -2.04 10.46
N ASN A 75 -7.75 -1.80 10.04
CA ASN A 75 -6.57 -2.41 10.65
C ASN A 75 -5.94 -1.48 11.69
N ARG A 76 -5.64 -2.03 12.88
CA ARG A 76 -4.89 -1.35 13.95
C ARG A 76 -3.69 -2.16 14.43
N GLY A 77 -3.52 -3.35 13.89
CA GLY A 77 -2.42 -4.26 14.20
C GLY A 77 -1.28 -4.15 13.20
N MET A 78 -0.13 -4.68 13.57
CA MET A 78 1.02 -4.84 12.68
C MET A 78 0.73 -5.96 11.66
N VAL A 79 1.05 -5.71 10.40
CA VAL A 79 1.01 -6.70 9.33
C VAL A 79 2.42 -6.91 8.78
N ASN A 80 2.91 -8.14 8.87
CA ASN A 80 4.22 -8.52 8.36
C ASN A 80 4.07 -9.63 7.33
N GLY A 81 4.69 -9.49 6.19
CA GLY A 81 4.65 -10.48 5.13
C GLY A 81 5.94 -10.54 4.32
N ASP A 82 5.95 -11.38 3.32
CA ASP A 82 7.12 -11.58 2.47
C ASP A 82 7.02 -10.80 1.16
N LEU A 83 5.85 -10.79 0.52
CA LEU A 83 5.59 -10.20 -0.78
C LEU A 83 4.12 -9.77 -0.88
N ASN A 84 3.83 -8.69 -1.59
CA ASN A 84 2.48 -8.16 -1.81
C ASN A 84 1.72 -7.96 -0.50
N VAL A 85 2.24 -7.11 0.38
CA VAL A 85 1.71 -6.93 1.72
C VAL A 85 0.89 -5.65 1.80
N GLY A 86 -0.37 -5.78 2.20
CA GLY A 86 -1.24 -4.64 2.46
C GLY A 86 -1.85 -4.70 3.85
N GLY A 87 -2.16 -3.54 4.40
CA GLY A 87 -2.79 -3.44 5.72
C GLY A 87 -4.20 -4.01 5.76
N ILE A 88 -4.88 -4.08 4.61
CA ILE A 88 -6.24 -4.61 4.44
C ILE A 88 -6.25 -5.81 3.48
N VAL A 89 -5.62 -5.68 2.31
CA VAL A 89 -5.60 -6.72 1.27
C VAL A 89 -4.19 -6.91 0.75
N GLY A 90 -3.72 -8.14 0.66
CA GLY A 90 -2.40 -8.45 0.11
C GLY A 90 -2.36 -8.26 -1.41
N THR A 91 -3.28 -8.89 -2.11
CA THR A 91 -3.38 -8.84 -3.57
C THR A 91 -4.84 -8.74 -4.02
N MET A 92 -5.11 -7.84 -4.95
CA MET A 92 -6.36 -7.71 -5.69
C MET A 92 -6.14 -8.24 -7.10
N ASN A 93 -6.69 -9.42 -7.38
CA ASN A 93 -6.49 -10.13 -8.63
C ASN A 93 -7.68 -11.06 -8.92
N ILE A 94 -7.71 -11.64 -10.10
CA ILE A 94 -8.65 -12.72 -10.43
C ILE A 94 -8.20 -13.98 -9.72
N GLU A 95 -9.14 -14.73 -9.20
CA GLU A 95 -8.92 -16.11 -8.80
C GLU A 95 -8.68 -16.97 -10.04
N TYR A 96 -7.50 -17.58 -10.10
CA TYR A 96 -7.12 -18.45 -11.23
C TYR A 96 -7.43 -19.92 -10.96
N ASP A 97 -7.98 -20.23 -9.79
CA ASP A 97 -8.45 -21.57 -9.47
C ASP A 97 -9.89 -21.71 -9.96
N LEU A 98 -10.11 -22.62 -10.88
CA LEU A 98 -11.47 -22.98 -11.32
C LEU A 98 -12.18 -23.61 -10.13
N ASP A 99 -12.97 -22.83 -9.41
CA ASP A 99 -13.86 -23.35 -8.38
C ASP A 99 -15.04 -24.07 -9.05
N PRO A 100 -15.11 -25.41 -8.97
CA PRO A 100 -16.19 -26.15 -9.62
C PRO A 100 -17.58 -25.79 -9.05
N GLU A 101 -17.67 -25.09 -7.93
CA GLU A 101 -18.93 -24.66 -7.31
C GLU A 101 -19.52 -23.42 -8.01
N PHE A 102 -18.70 -22.67 -8.75
CA PHE A 102 -19.12 -21.49 -9.51
C PHE A 102 -19.03 -21.66 -11.04
N ASP A 103 -18.78 -22.87 -11.52
CA ASP A 103 -18.89 -23.14 -12.95
C ASP A 103 -20.28 -22.74 -13.46
N PRO A 104 -20.35 -21.93 -14.53
CA PRO A 104 -21.64 -21.53 -15.09
C PRO A 104 -22.47 -22.81 -15.40
N ASP A 105 -23.68 -22.81 -14.93
CA ASP A 105 -24.60 -23.93 -15.14
C ASP A 105 -24.86 -24.08 -16.65
N LEU A 106 -24.05 -24.92 -17.29
CA LEU A 106 -24.10 -25.19 -18.75
C LEU A 106 -25.33 -25.98 -19.17
N THR A 107 -26.26 -26.25 -18.24
CA THR A 107 -27.33 -27.24 -18.47
C THR A 107 -28.56 -26.68 -19.17
N ASP A 108 -28.74 -25.37 -19.35
CA ASP A 108 -30.03 -24.84 -19.79
C ASP A 108 -30.04 -23.71 -20.84
N SER A 109 -28.96 -23.40 -21.51
CA SER A 109 -28.99 -22.38 -22.59
C SER A 109 -28.26 -22.81 -23.85
N THR A 110 -28.90 -22.58 -24.98
CA THR A 110 -28.33 -22.71 -26.33
C THR A 110 -27.40 -21.53 -26.68
N ASP A 111 -27.34 -20.52 -25.83
CA ASP A 111 -26.42 -19.36 -25.94
C ASP A 111 -25.43 -19.41 -24.81
N ILE A 112 -24.22 -19.90 -25.09
CA ILE A 112 -23.11 -19.86 -24.16
C ILE A 112 -22.52 -18.43 -24.23
N THR A 113 -22.92 -17.60 -23.28
CA THR A 113 -22.26 -16.31 -23.08
C THR A 113 -21.09 -16.52 -22.11
N LEU A 114 -19.90 -16.68 -22.64
CA LEU A 114 -18.67 -16.83 -21.85
C LEU A 114 -18.15 -15.47 -21.38
N ARG A 115 -19.03 -14.61 -20.91
CA ARG A 115 -18.68 -13.30 -20.34
C ARG A 115 -18.55 -13.45 -18.82
N SER A 116 -17.35 -13.29 -18.31
CA SER A 116 -17.09 -13.22 -16.87
C SER A 116 -17.02 -11.77 -16.43
N THR A 117 -17.72 -11.41 -15.37
CA THR A 117 -17.57 -10.08 -14.73
C THR A 117 -16.70 -10.20 -13.51
N VAL A 118 -15.77 -9.27 -13.35
CA VAL A 118 -14.91 -9.14 -12.16
C VAL A 118 -15.35 -7.93 -11.35
N ASN A 119 -15.60 -8.15 -10.07
CA ASN A 119 -15.82 -7.09 -9.10
C ASN A 119 -14.80 -7.24 -7.98
N ASN A 120 -13.82 -6.32 -7.89
CA ASN A 120 -12.71 -6.42 -6.95
C ASN A 120 -12.45 -5.02 -6.36
N VAL A 121 -13.07 -4.73 -5.21
CA VAL A 121 -13.14 -3.37 -4.67
C VAL A 121 -12.74 -3.31 -3.21
N VAL A 122 -11.87 -2.36 -2.89
CA VAL A 122 -11.55 -1.97 -1.51
C VAL A 122 -12.04 -0.54 -1.30
N ILE A 123 -13.09 -0.38 -0.50
CA ILE A 123 -13.75 0.90 -0.35
C ILE A 123 -13.89 1.33 1.12
N ARG A 124 -13.49 2.58 1.42
CA ARG A 124 -13.61 3.22 2.75
C ARG A 124 -12.95 2.39 3.86
N CYS A 125 -11.82 1.79 3.56
CA CYS A 125 -11.02 1.05 4.53
C CYS A 125 -9.95 1.95 5.15
N SER A 126 -9.54 1.64 6.39
CA SER A 126 -8.57 2.45 7.11
C SER A 126 -7.47 1.60 7.73
N ASN A 127 -6.22 1.99 7.52
CA ASN A 127 -5.07 1.36 8.17
C ASN A 127 -4.38 2.32 9.13
N TYR A 128 -4.27 1.93 10.39
CA TYR A 128 -3.51 2.62 11.44
C TYR A 128 -2.29 1.81 11.90
N GLY A 129 -2.19 0.56 11.45
CA GLY A 129 -1.12 -0.35 11.82
C GLY A 129 0.13 -0.18 10.95
N GLU A 130 1.24 -0.67 11.45
CA GLU A 130 2.46 -0.80 10.67
C GLU A 130 2.33 -1.95 9.66
N VAL A 131 2.79 -1.72 8.43
CA VAL A 131 2.79 -2.73 7.35
C VAL A 131 4.22 -2.92 6.87
N THR A 132 4.74 -4.12 7.00
CA THR A 132 6.11 -4.44 6.60
C THR A 132 6.16 -5.60 5.63
N SER A 133 6.89 -5.43 4.54
CA SER A 133 7.23 -6.49 3.58
C SER A 133 8.73 -6.75 3.59
N LYS A 134 9.14 -7.99 3.36
CA LYS A 134 10.56 -8.30 3.11
C LYS A 134 10.97 -7.98 1.68
N LYS A 135 10.03 -8.03 0.74
CA LYS A 135 10.24 -7.88 -0.70
C LYS A 135 9.28 -6.83 -1.29
N ASN A 136 9.03 -6.95 -2.59
CA ASN A 136 8.28 -5.97 -3.36
C ASN A 136 6.80 -5.85 -2.97
N SER A 137 6.23 -4.72 -3.32
CA SER A 137 4.81 -4.37 -3.27
C SER A 137 4.24 -4.35 -1.85
N VAL A 138 4.50 -3.25 -1.16
CA VAL A 138 3.93 -2.97 0.16
C VAL A 138 3.09 -1.71 0.13
N GLY A 139 1.87 -1.80 0.64
CA GLY A 139 0.97 -0.65 0.74
C GLY A 139 0.20 -0.59 2.05
N GLY A 140 -0.16 0.60 2.45
CA GLY A 140 -0.94 0.78 3.66
C GLY A 140 -2.32 0.13 3.59
N ILE A 141 -2.91 0.01 2.41
CA ILE A 141 -4.20 -0.64 2.15
C ILE A 141 -4.01 -1.92 1.36
N THR A 142 -3.40 -1.88 0.17
CA THR A 142 -3.16 -3.06 -0.65
C THR A 142 -1.69 -3.18 -1.06
N GLY A 143 -1.16 -4.40 -1.11
CA GLY A 143 0.20 -4.65 -1.59
C GLY A 143 0.28 -4.55 -3.11
N LEU A 144 -0.53 -5.34 -3.81
CA LEU A 144 -0.62 -5.41 -5.27
C LEU A 144 -2.07 -5.32 -5.73
N GLU A 145 -2.35 -4.43 -6.67
CA GLU A 145 -3.64 -4.29 -7.33
C GLU A 145 -3.47 -4.54 -8.83
N GLU A 146 -3.83 -5.73 -9.29
CA GLU A 146 -3.81 -6.08 -10.72
C GLU A 146 -5.11 -5.75 -11.42
N LEU A 147 -6.23 -5.80 -10.70
CA LEU A 147 -7.58 -5.47 -11.16
C LEU A 147 -8.38 -4.81 -10.05
N GLY A 148 -9.32 -3.96 -10.42
CA GLY A 148 -10.31 -3.48 -9.50
C GLY A 148 -10.21 -1.99 -9.16
N LEU A 149 -10.62 -1.64 -7.95
CA LEU A 149 -10.67 -0.25 -7.49
C LEU A 149 -10.37 -0.15 -5.99
N VAL A 150 -9.41 0.71 -5.63
CA VAL A 150 -9.27 1.21 -4.27
C VAL A 150 -9.86 2.61 -4.18
N TYR A 151 -10.90 2.78 -3.37
CA TYR A 151 -11.66 4.03 -3.31
C TYR A 151 -11.90 4.53 -1.89
N GLY A 152 -11.66 5.81 -1.64
CA GLY A 152 -12.02 6.48 -0.39
C GLY A 152 -11.35 5.87 0.85
N SER A 153 -10.21 5.22 0.68
CA SER A 153 -9.50 4.52 1.74
C SER A 153 -8.40 5.39 2.34
N GLU A 154 -8.05 5.11 3.60
CA GLU A 154 -7.18 5.96 4.40
C GLU A 154 -6.03 5.16 5.02
N SER A 155 -4.82 5.69 5.01
CA SER A 155 -3.69 5.04 5.68
C SER A 155 -2.86 6.02 6.50
N TYR A 156 -2.55 5.62 7.74
CA TYR A 156 -1.85 6.40 8.75
C TYR A 156 -0.69 5.65 9.41
N GLY A 157 -0.54 4.37 9.09
CA GLY A 157 0.52 3.52 9.61
C GLY A 157 1.87 3.79 8.95
N SER A 158 2.91 3.18 9.50
CA SER A 158 4.21 3.07 8.83
C SER A 158 4.13 2.01 7.73
N VAL A 159 4.72 2.27 6.58
CA VAL A 159 4.79 1.33 5.44
C VAL A 159 6.24 1.11 5.08
N LYS A 160 6.72 -0.12 5.17
CA LYS A 160 8.13 -0.42 5.00
C LYS A 160 8.37 -1.68 4.18
N SER A 161 9.34 -1.62 3.27
CA SER A 161 9.95 -2.82 2.69
C SER A 161 11.41 -2.91 3.11
N ASP A 162 11.85 -4.11 3.53
CA ASP A 162 13.22 -4.29 3.98
C ASP A 162 14.23 -4.27 2.83
N THR A 163 13.89 -4.89 1.70
CA THR A 163 14.80 -5.01 0.54
C THR A 163 14.13 -4.83 -0.81
N GLY A 164 12.82 -4.64 -0.82
CA GLY A 164 12.03 -4.61 -2.06
C GLY A 164 11.69 -3.22 -2.52
N ASP A 165 11.17 -3.17 -3.72
CA ASP A 165 10.68 -2.01 -4.41
C ASP A 165 9.15 -1.90 -4.27
N TYR A 166 8.58 -0.79 -4.73
CA TYR A 166 7.14 -0.48 -4.80
C TYR A 166 6.49 -0.38 -3.43
N ALA A 167 6.70 0.75 -2.78
CA ALA A 167 6.01 1.09 -1.55
C ALA A 167 5.09 2.30 -1.73
N GLY A 168 3.88 2.23 -1.19
CA GLY A 168 2.95 3.34 -1.23
C GLY A 168 2.08 3.43 0.02
N GLY A 169 1.65 4.64 0.34
CA GLY A 169 0.78 4.86 1.49
C GLY A 169 -0.57 4.15 1.35
N ILE A 170 -1.06 3.97 0.12
CA ILE A 170 -2.28 3.22 -0.19
C ILE A 170 -1.94 1.89 -0.86
N ALA A 171 -1.22 1.89 -1.97
CA ALA A 171 -0.88 0.67 -2.68
C ALA A 171 0.61 0.58 -2.98
N GLY A 172 1.19 -0.62 -2.92
CA GLY A 172 2.58 -0.85 -3.35
C GLY A 172 2.70 -0.72 -4.86
N ASN A 173 1.96 -1.53 -5.58
CA ASN A 173 1.90 -1.52 -7.04
C ASN A 173 0.44 -1.66 -7.49
N SER A 174 0.00 -0.79 -8.40
CA SER A 174 -1.34 -0.80 -8.96
C SER A 174 -1.28 -0.64 -10.47
N VAL A 175 -1.82 -1.61 -11.20
CA VAL A 175 -2.08 -1.52 -12.65
C VAL A 175 -3.56 -1.26 -12.92
N SER A 176 -4.30 -0.80 -11.92
CA SER A 176 -5.71 -0.49 -11.96
C SER A 176 -6.00 0.91 -11.39
N ALA A 177 -7.04 1.11 -10.59
CA ALA A 177 -7.50 2.43 -10.19
C ALA A 177 -7.46 2.69 -8.68
N ILE A 178 -6.81 3.77 -8.28
CA ILE A 178 -6.85 4.32 -6.93
C ILE A 178 -7.50 5.70 -6.98
N ALA A 179 -8.58 5.92 -6.24
CA ALA A 179 -9.26 7.19 -6.25
C ALA A 179 -9.72 7.66 -4.87
N ASN A 180 -9.77 8.99 -4.68
CA ASN A 180 -10.28 9.67 -3.49
C ASN A 180 -9.70 9.11 -2.16
N SER A 181 -8.48 8.65 -2.19
CA SER A 181 -7.82 7.99 -1.06
C SER A 181 -6.78 8.91 -0.40
N TYR A 182 -6.48 8.65 0.87
CA TYR A 182 -5.75 9.57 1.73
C TYR A 182 -4.60 8.86 2.43
N SER A 183 -3.41 9.44 2.41
CA SER A 183 -2.23 8.88 3.05
C SER A 183 -1.48 9.89 3.91
N LEU A 184 -1.24 9.52 5.17
CA LEU A 184 -0.41 10.23 6.13
C LEU A 184 0.52 9.23 6.80
N CYS A 185 1.44 8.67 6.04
CA CYS A 185 2.31 7.55 6.40
C CYS A 185 3.77 7.97 6.53
N ASN A 186 4.57 7.17 7.25
CA ASN A 186 6.02 7.15 7.07
C ASN A 186 6.35 5.96 6.15
N ILE A 187 6.95 6.25 4.99
CA ILE A 187 7.15 5.24 3.95
C ILE A 187 8.65 5.08 3.68
N ASN A 188 9.10 3.83 3.65
CA ASN A 188 10.48 3.49 3.34
C ASN A 188 10.55 2.20 2.54
N ALA A 189 11.22 2.22 1.42
CA ALA A 189 11.57 1.06 0.61
C ALA A 189 12.81 1.37 -0.22
N LYS A 190 13.27 0.43 -1.03
CA LYS A 190 14.48 0.62 -1.83
C LYS A 190 14.23 1.60 -2.99
N ASP A 191 13.34 1.27 -3.92
CA ASP A 191 13.05 2.07 -5.10
C ASP A 191 11.53 2.15 -5.33
N TYR A 192 11.06 3.10 -6.13
CA TYR A 192 9.66 3.32 -6.51
C TYR A 192 8.73 3.51 -5.32
N VAL A 193 8.95 4.62 -4.62
CA VAL A 193 8.21 4.95 -3.40
C VAL A 193 7.31 6.16 -3.64
N GLY A 194 6.04 6.01 -3.35
CA GLY A 194 5.07 7.09 -3.49
C GLY A 194 4.21 7.32 -2.26
N GLY A 195 3.82 8.55 -2.05
CA GLY A 195 2.93 8.90 -0.95
C GLY A 195 1.57 8.20 -1.03
N ILE A 196 1.08 7.92 -2.23
CA ILE A 196 -0.13 7.13 -2.49
C ILE A 196 0.25 5.75 -3.04
N VAL A 197 1.08 5.68 -4.07
CA VAL A 197 1.40 4.42 -4.74
C VAL A 197 2.85 4.37 -5.20
N GLY A 198 3.51 3.22 -5.03
CA GLY A 198 4.87 3.01 -5.53
C GLY A 198 4.93 3.04 -7.05
N SER A 199 4.10 2.24 -7.72
CA SER A 199 3.89 2.25 -9.16
C SER A 199 2.39 2.29 -9.45
N GLY A 200 1.93 3.27 -10.22
CA GLY A 200 0.51 3.51 -10.47
C GLY A 200 0.12 3.48 -11.93
N TYR A 201 -1.16 3.19 -12.21
CA TYR A 201 -1.79 3.32 -13.52
C TYR A 201 -2.82 4.46 -13.51
N THR A 202 -3.92 4.31 -12.79
CA THR A 202 -4.90 5.38 -12.60
C THR A 202 -4.88 5.87 -11.16
N VAL A 203 -4.53 7.14 -10.93
CA VAL A 203 -4.48 7.76 -9.60
C VAL A 203 -5.20 9.09 -9.62
N LYS A 204 -6.37 9.16 -8.97
CA LYS A 204 -7.26 10.33 -9.07
C LYS A 204 -7.71 10.88 -7.73
N ASN A 205 -7.64 12.21 -7.58
CA ASN A 205 -8.20 12.95 -6.44
C ASN A 205 -7.71 12.41 -5.08
N CYS A 206 -6.49 11.91 -5.02
CA CYS A 206 -5.88 11.42 -3.79
C CYS A 206 -5.13 12.55 -3.09
N VAL A 207 -5.01 12.43 -1.76
CA VAL A 207 -4.28 13.40 -0.95
C VAL A 207 -3.20 12.69 -0.15
N SER A 208 -1.96 13.14 -0.29
CA SER A 208 -0.82 12.62 0.47
C SER A 208 -0.19 13.72 1.32
N ALA A 209 0.00 13.42 2.60
CA ALA A 209 0.88 14.16 3.50
C ALA A 209 1.86 13.18 4.17
N SER A 210 2.32 12.21 3.39
CA SER A 210 3.23 11.15 3.83
C SER A 210 4.67 11.63 3.78
N THR A 211 5.49 11.14 4.72
CA THR A 211 6.94 11.35 4.73
C THR A 211 7.63 10.15 4.08
N ILE A 212 8.45 10.39 3.08
CA ILE A 212 9.25 9.37 2.41
C ILE A 212 10.69 9.49 2.89
N THR A 213 11.25 8.39 3.41
CA THR A 213 12.62 8.35 3.96
C THR A 213 13.57 7.48 3.13
N SER A 214 13.16 7.12 1.91
CA SER A 214 13.97 6.39 0.94
C SER A 214 15.00 7.32 0.26
N ASP A 215 16.09 6.72 -0.18
CA ASP A 215 17.18 7.38 -0.92
C ASP A 215 17.45 6.72 -2.29
N GLY A 216 16.51 5.88 -2.75
CA GLY A 216 16.56 5.17 -4.04
C GLY A 216 16.07 6.00 -5.23
N GLU A 217 15.68 5.30 -6.28
CA GLU A 217 15.13 5.89 -7.51
C GLU A 217 13.59 5.86 -7.50
N GLY A 218 12.96 6.74 -8.27
CA GLY A 218 11.52 6.77 -8.41
C GLY A 218 10.80 7.19 -7.13
N LEU A 219 11.12 8.36 -6.59
CA LEU A 219 10.51 8.90 -5.37
C LEU A 219 9.52 10.01 -5.70
N GLY A 220 8.29 9.92 -5.22
CA GLY A 220 7.28 10.95 -5.45
C GLY A 220 6.24 11.07 -4.33
N SER A 221 5.83 12.28 -4.04
CA SER A 221 4.86 12.57 -2.97
C SER A 221 3.47 11.99 -3.24
N ILE A 222 3.14 11.64 -4.48
CA ILE A 222 1.94 10.90 -4.91
C ILE A 222 2.33 9.52 -5.41
N ALA A 223 3.21 9.42 -6.41
CA ALA A 223 3.59 8.16 -7.01
C ALA A 223 5.08 8.10 -7.30
N GLY A 224 5.71 6.97 -7.02
CA GLY A 224 7.12 6.73 -7.39
C GLY A 224 7.29 6.67 -8.91
N THR A 225 6.36 6.03 -9.58
CA THR A 225 6.27 6.01 -11.05
C THR A 225 4.83 5.82 -11.50
N VAL A 226 4.52 6.18 -12.73
CA VAL A 226 3.21 5.96 -13.34
C VAL A 226 3.35 5.45 -14.76
N SER A 227 2.39 4.65 -15.21
CA SER A 227 2.32 4.19 -16.60
C SER A 227 2.00 5.36 -17.56
N GLU A 228 2.61 5.39 -18.75
CA GLU A 228 2.30 6.36 -19.80
C GLU A 228 0.85 6.26 -20.30
N GLU A 229 0.24 5.10 -20.21
CA GLU A 229 -1.16 4.84 -20.61
C GLU A 229 -2.17 5.13 -19.49
N GLY A 230 -1.68 5.42 -18.29
CA GLY A 230 -2.50 5.65 -17.10
C GLY A 230 -3.07 7.07 -17.03
N GLU A 231 -4.05 7.26 -16.15
CA GLU A 231 -4.63 8.59 -15.90
C GLU A 231 -4.33 9.08 -14.48
N VAL A 232 -3.47 10.09 -14.37
CA VAL A 232 -3.13 10.73 -13.09
C VAL A 232 -3.68 12.15 -13.08
N LYS A 233 -4.57 12.46 -12.09
CA LYS A 233 -5.29 13.73 -12.12
C LYS A 233 -5.83 14.15 -10.77
N GLY A 234 -5.74 15.44 -10.47
CA GLY A 234 -6.42 16.06 -9.33
C GLY A 234 -5.87 15.64 -7.97
N ASN A 235 -4.65 15.10 -7.94
CA ASN A 235 -4.01 14.69 -6.70
C ASN A 235 -3.37 15.90 -6.01
N ILE A 236 -3.32 15.87 -4.69
CA ILE A 236 -2.76 16.91 -3.85
C ILE A 236 -1.74 16.29 -2.91
N PHE A 237 -0.59 16.96 -2.72
CA PHE A 237 0.40 16.51 -1.77
C PHE A 237 0.95 17.66 -0.93
N VAL A 238 1.43 17.32 0.27
CA VAL A 238 2.24 18.20 1.09
C VAL A 238 3.70 17.92 0.76
N GLY A 239 4.38 18.89 0.18
CA GLY A 239 5.75 18.73 -0.29
C GLY A 239 6.77 18.79 0.85
N ASP A 240 7.75 17.88 0.77
CA ASP A 240 8.99 17.87 1.53
C ASP A 240 10.12 17.56 0.54
N ASP A 241 10.46 18.52 -0.29
CA ASP A 241 11.54 18.44 -1.30
C ASP A 241 11.37 17.39 -2.43
N LEU A 242 10.21 16.68 -2.51
CA LEU A 242 9.90 15.74 -3.58
C LEU A 242 8.80 16.28 -4.50
N ASP A 243 8.95 16.03 -5.80
CA ASP A 243 7.88 16.26 -6.76
C ASP A 243 6.69 15.31 -6.50
N GLY A 244 5.54 15.59 -7.11
CA GLY A 244 4.36 14.76 -6.97
C GLY A 244 4.54 13.35 -7.53
N ILE A 245 5.22 13.23 -8.67
CA ILE A 245 5.69 11.98 -9.28
C ILE A 245 7.16 12.20 -9.59
N ASP A 246 8.00 11.18 -9.57
CA ASP A 246 9.43 11.32 -9.78
C ASP A 246 9.75 12.23 -10.99
N ASN A 247 10.41 13.35 -10.72
CA ASN A 247 10.75 14.41 -11.67
C ASN A 247 9.57 15.01 -12.49
N ILE A 248 8.32 14.81 -12.03
CA ILE A 248 7.12 15.34 -12.69
C ILE A 248 6.26 16.12 -11.69
N ASN A 249 6.11 17.42 -11.92
CA ASN A 249 5.29 18.30 -11.09
C ASN A 249 4.42 19.19 -11.98
N TYR A 250 3.32 18.65 -12.47
CA TYR A 250 2.38 19.37 -13.33
C TYR A 250 1.09 19.72 -12.59
N ALA A 251 0.68 20.98 -12.68
CA ALA A 251 -0.59 21.44 -12.16
C ALA A 251 -1.77 20.61 -12.73
N GLY A 252 -2.66 20.17 -11.83
CA GLY A 252 -3.81 19.34 -12.16
C GLY A 252 -3.52 17.82 -12.22
N ILE A 253 -2.28 17.41 -12.16
CA ILE A 253 -1.86 16.00 -12.01
C ILE A 253 -1.57 15.73 -10.54
N ALA A 254 -0.65 16.54 -9.96
CA ALA A 254 -0.29 16.49 -8.57
C ALA A 254 0.06 17.94 -8.13
N ASP A 255 -0.79 18.54 -7.33
CA ASP A 255 -0.66 19.93 -6.90
C ASP A 255 -0.06 19.97 -5.48
N GLU A 256 1.07 20.65 -5.34
CA GLU A 256 1.68 20.89 -4.04
C GLU A 256 0.86 21.89 -3.21
N LYS A 257 0.65 21.58 -1.94
CA LYS A 257 0.00 22.46 -0.95
C LYS A 257 0.72 22.38 0.38
N SER A 258 0.64 23.49 1.14
CA SER A 258 1.02 23.44 2.55
C SER A 258 0.03 22.57 3.35
N TYR A 259 0.47 22.02 4.47
CA TYR A 259 -0.40 21.25 5.36
C TYR A 259 -1.60 22.07 5.83
N GLU A 260 -1.43 23.39 6.09
CA GLU A 260 -2.51 24.31 6.45
C GLU A 260 -3.57 24.43 5.34
N GLU A 261 -3.15 24.45 4.08
CA GLU A 261 -4.09 24.50 2.95
C GLU A 261 -4.84 23.18 2.79
N VAL A 262 -4.17 22.04 3.00
CA VAL A 262 -4.80 20.72 2.98
C VAL A 262 -5.88 20.63 4.07
N MET A 263 -5.62 21.15 5.28
CA MET A 263 -6.61 21.13 6.36
C MET A 263 -7.86 21.99 6.10
N LYS A 264 -7.81 22.88 5.11
CA LYS A 264 -8.96 23.71 4.69
C LYS A 264 -9.79 23.10 3.55
N LEU A 265 -9.33 22.00 2.99
CA LEU A 265 -10.07 21.29 1.94
C LEU A 265 -11.33 20.64 2.52
N GLU A 266 -12.38 20.61 1.71
CA GLU A 266 -13.60 19.88 2.07
C GLU A 266 -13.32 18.36 2.09
N ASN A 267 -13.95 17.66 3.02
CA ASN A 267 -13.91 16.20 3.15
C ASN A 267 -12.54 15.58 3.50
N ILE A 268 -11.61 16.35 4.07
CA ILE A 268 -10.38 15.78 4.61
C ILE A 268 -10.72 14.87 5.82
N PRO A 269 -10.23 13.63 5.84
CA PRO A 269 -10.50 12.71 6.93
C PRO A 269 -10.01 13.21 8.29
N GLU A 270 -10.71 12.83 9.37
CA GLU A 270 -10.32 13.21 10.75
C GLU A 270 -8.88 12.82 11.10
N GLY A 271 -8.37 11.74 10.51
CA GLY A 271 -6.99 11.29 10.69
C GLY A 271 -5.95 12.30 10.24
N PHE A 272 -6.24 13.11 9.22
CA PHE A 272 -5.36 14.20 8.77
C PHE A 272 -5.30 15.39 9.73
N HIS A 273 -6.28 15.54 10.60
CA HIS A 273 -6.26 16.56 11.65
C HIS A 273 -5.38 16.20 12.85
N LYS A 274 -4.58 15.15 12.73
CA LYS A 274 -3.63 14.67 13.74
C LYS A 274 -2.24 14.58 13.13
N VAL A 275 -1.25 15.09 13.86
CA VAL A 275 0.16 14.94 13.51
C VAL A 275 0.83 13.91 14.40
N LYS A 276 1.79 13.19 13.86
CA LYS A 276 2.58 12.17 14.55
C LYS A 276 3.93 12.77 14.93
N ILE A 277 4.29 12.67 16.19
CA ILE A 277 5.61 13.02 16.68
C ILE A 277 6.28 11.73 17.16
N THR A 278 7.38 11.39 16.50
CA THR A 278 8.21 10.23 16.85
C THR A 278 9.33 10.69 17.76
N PHE A 279 9.31 10.23 18.99
CA PHE A 279 10.33 10.47 20.00
C PHE A 279 11.38 9.36 19.93
N ARG A 280 12.59 9.71 19.60
CA ARG A 280 13.72 8.78 19.52
C ARG A 280 14.74 9.06 20.61
N ALA A 281 14.92 8.09 21.48
CA ALA A 281 16.03 8.06 22.44
C ALA A 281 17.17 7.15 21.90
N GLU A 282 18.33 7.21 22.55
CA GLU A 282 19.47 6.34 22.21
C GLU A 282 19.08 4.88 22.17
N ASP A 283 19.08 3.96 21.83
CA ASP A 283 18.65 2.53 21.78
C ASP A 283 17.56 2.22 20.75
N ASN A 284 17.27 3.16 19.84
CA ASN A 284 16.32 2.97 18.71
C ASN A 284 14.90 2.52 19.12
N VAL A 285 14.47 2.84 20.31
CA VAL A 285 13.07 2.64 20.70
C VAL A 285 12.29 3.91 20.38
N ASP A 286 11.59 3.89 19.25
CA ASP A 286 10.74 4.99 18.83
C ASP A 286 9.40 4.97 19.58
N ILE A 287 9.08 6.07 20.26
CA ILE A 287 7.77 6.28 20.89
C ILE A 287 6.99 7.25 20.04
N VAL A 288 5.93 6.79 19.39
CA VAL A 288 5.07 7.62 18.56
C VAL A 288 3.91 8.17 19.37
N LYS A 289 3.76 9.48 19.41
CA LYS A 289 2.59 10.16 19.97
C LYS A 289 1.86 10.92 18.86
N THR A 290 0.53 10.87 18.93
CA THR A 290 -0.34 11.60 18.01
C THR A 290 -0.99 12.75 18.75
N ILE A 291 -0.92 13.94 18.17
CA ILE A 291 -1.53 15.15 18.71
C ILE A 291 -2.40 15.81 17.62
N ALA A 292 -3.40 16.57 18.02
CA ALA A 292 -4.19 17.35 17.07
C ALA A 292 -3.31 18.35 16.32
N TYR A 293 -3.60 18.59 15.06
CA TYR A 293 -2.97 19.66 14.29
C TYR A 293 -3.10 21.00 15.03
N ASN A 294 -2.02 21.77 15.13
CA ASN A 294 -1.88 22.94 15.99
C ASN A 294 -1.97 22.68 17.51
N GLY A 295 -2.07 21.44 17.94
CA GLY A 295 -1.92 21.10 19.35
C GLY A 295 -0.49 21.22 19.85
N SER A 296 -0.29 21.40 21.15
CA SER A 296 1.02 21.48 21.78
C SER A 296 1.17 20.49 22.91
N PHE A 297 2.37 19.95 23.12
CA PHE A 297 2.69 19.10 24.26
C PHE A 297 2.88 19.94 25.53
N SER A 298 2.46 19.38 26.65
CA SER A 298 2.92 19.82 27.99
C SER A 298 4.13 18.95 28.41
N GLU A 299 4.85 19.36 29.43
CA GLU A 299 5.97 18.56 29.97
C GLU A 299 5.54 17.14 30.40
N SER A 300 4.30 17.00 30.92
CA SER A 300 3.74 15.70 31.33
C SER A 300 3.40 14.79 30.17
N ASP A 301 3.29 15.32 28.94
CA ASP A 301 2.98 14.53 27.76
C ASP A 301 4.23 13.91 27.13
N LEU A 302 5.42 14.42 27.47
CA LEU A 302 6.66 13.93 26.91
C LEU A 302 6.99 12.52 27.42
N PRO A 303 7.49 11.61 26.57
CA PRO A 303 7.93 10.30 27.00
C PRO A 303 9.11 10.40 27.98
N GLN A 304 9.20 9.44 28.89
CA GLN A 304 10.40 9.31 29.73
C GLN A 304 11.58 8.86 28.87
N ILE A 305 12.70 9.54 29.01
CA ILE A 305 13.95 9.13 28.37
C ILE A 305 14.62 8.08 29.26
N PRO A 306 15.06 6.92 28.72
CA PRO A 306 15.82 5.93 29.48
C PRO A 306 17.06 6.54 30.12
N GLU A 307 17.30 6.20 31.41
CA GLU A 307 18.50 6.64 32.10
C GLU A 307 19.75 5.94 31.54
N LYS A 308 20.84 6.70 31.37
CA LYS A 308 22.12 6.20 30.95
C LYS A 308 23.22 6.73 31.87
N ASP A 309 24.01 5.82 32.45
CA ASP A 309 25.06 6.19 33.40
C ASP A 309 26.04 7.22 32.83
N GLY A 310 26.16 8.35 33.55
CA GLY A 310 27.07 9.44 33.18
C GLY A 310 26.52 10.41 32.14
N TYR A 311 25.25 10.27 31.73
CA TYR A 311 24.61 11.17 30.79
C TYR A 311 23.34 11.80 31.38
N TYR A 312 23.07 13.02 30.93
CA TYR A 312 21.82 13.72 31.18
C TYR A 312 21.15 13.96 29.82
N ALA A 313 19.98 13.36 29.60
CA ALA A 313 19.25 13.49 28.35
C ALA A 313 17.96 14.30 28.54
N VAL A 314 17.65 15.15 27.60
CA VAL A 314 16.45 15.99 27.58
C VAL A 314 15.87 16.02 26.18
N TRP A 315 14.56 16.17 26.07
CA TRP A 315 13.90 16.51 24.83
C TRP A 315 14.18 17.99 24.48
N PRO A 316 14.23 18.36 23.19
CA PRO A 316 14.38 19.76 22.78
C PRO A 316 13.35 20.68 23.43
N GLU A 317 13.79 21.84 23.92
CA GLU A 317 12.92 22.82 24.60
C GLU A 317 11.78 23.36 23.72
N ASP A 318 11.90 23.23 22.42
CA ASP A 318 10.93 23.73 21.46
C ASP A 318 9.71 22.81 21.23
N LEU A 319 9.58 21.74 21.97
CA LEU A 319 8.42 20.83 21.91
C LEU A 319 7.26 21.25 22.79
N VAL A 320 7.57 21.83 23.96
CA VAL A 320 6.55 22.21 24.94
C VAL A 320 5.94 23.57 24.59
N GLY A 321 4.61 23.62 24.54
CA GLY A 321 3.87 24.87 24.30
C GLY A 321 3.92 25.39 22.88
N LYS A 322 4.60 24.70 21.94
CA LYS A 322 4.59 25.08 20.51
C LYS A 322 3.57 24.26 19.74
N PRO A 323 2.86 24.87 18.78
CA PRO A 323 1.95 24.15 17.91
C PRO A 323 2.69 23.13 17.03
N MET A 324 2.19 21.91 16.97
CA MET A 324 2.65 20.89 16.05
C MET A 324 1.84 20.94 14.77
N THR A 325 2.49 21.27 13.66
CA THR A 325 1.85 21.50 12.35
C THR A 325 2.26 20.48 11.29
N GLU A 326 3.15 19.55 11.64
CA GLU A 326 3.71 18.55 10.73
C GLU A 326 4.12 17.28 11.50
N ASN A 327 4.24 16.17 10.80
CA ASN A 327 4.87 14.98 11.37
C ASN A 327 6.37 15.23 11.52
N LYS A 328 6.94 14.91 12.66
CA LYS A 328 8.40 15.03 12.84
C LYS A 328 8.96 13.98 13.78
N THR A 329 10.22 13.65 13.57
CA THR A 329 11.02 12.87 14.52
C THR A 329 11.81 13.82 15.40
N VAL A 330 11.84 13.53 16.68
CA VAL A 330 12.52 14.30 17.71
C VAL A 330 13.50 13.40 18.41
N GLU A 331 14.74 13.82 18.48
CA GLU A 331 15.83 13.09 19.15
C GLU A 331 16.14 13.73 20.50
N ALA A 332 16.45 12.87 21.49
CA ALA A 332 16.85 13.29 22.82
C ALA A 332 18.32 13.74 22.84
#